data_4f3a1bab60d9645fcd04f8945522d244
#
_entry.id   4f3a1bab60d9645fcd04f8945522d244
#
_cell.length_a   1.000
_cell.length_b   1.000
_cell.length_c   1.000
_cell.angle_alpha   90.00
_cell.angle_beta   90.00
_cell.angle_gamma   90.00
#
_symmetry.space_group_name_H-M   'P 1'
#
loop_
_entity.id
_entity.type
_entity.pdbx_description
1 polymer ?
#
loop_
_entity_poly.entity_id
_entity_poly.type
_entity_poly.pdbx_seq_one_letter_code
_entity_poly.pdbx_strand_id
1 'polypeptide(L)'
;GAIAKLDEKYFGHVQNFDFVDTRTFLQRAKSLLPKYQDLFKTHASVVDWRLLAAISYQESHWDPEARSYTGVRGMMMLTEPTAKAMGVNNRLHPEESIKGGARYLQQMMEKVPASVPDDEKVWFALTAYNIGYGHMMDARRLTKELGKNPDAWSDVKEVLPLLQQARWHRKARYGYARGGEARNYVNNVRQYYQSLLWLDNEQQKAHRREELDDDDSSEPTSAERPTVIAEVVKQITLR
;
A
#
# COMPACT_ATOMS: atom_id res chain seq x y z
N GLY A 1 -22.30 3.80 -16.79
CA GLY A 1 -22.14 4.95 -16.12
C GLY A 1 -20.83 5.24 -15.41
N ALA A 2 -20.88 5.38 -14.09
CA ALA A 2 -19.76 5.86 -13.26
C ALA A 2 -18.53 4.92 -13.26
N ILE A 3 -18.74 3.61 -13.35
CA ILE A 3 -17.67 2.61 -13.36
C ILE A 3 -16.82 2.70 -14.63
N ALA A 4 -17.44 2.91 -15.80
CA ALA A 4 -16.71 3.03 -17.06
C ALA A 4 -15.86 4.32 -17.14
N LYS A 5 -16.34 5.44 -16.55
CA LYS A 5 -15.56 6.69 -16.44
C LYS A 5 -14.43 6.60 -15.39
N LEU A 6 -14.61 5.77 -14.37
CA LEU A 6 -13.58 5.43 -13.40
C LEU A 6 -12.43 4.65 -14.05
N ASP A 7 -12.78 3.67 -14.88
CA ASP A 7 -11.81 2.83 -15.59
C ASP A 7 -10.88 3.69 -16.49
N GLU A 8 -11.45 4.59 -17.29
CA GLU A 8 -10.68 5.38 -18.27
C GLU A 8 -9.72 6.40 -17.62
N LYS A 9 -10.09 6.96 -16.48
CA LYS A 9 -9.31 7.98 -15.77
C LYS A 9 -8.16 7.40 -14.93
N TYR A 10 -8.33 6.20 -14.40
CA TYR A 10 -7.33 5.52 -13.56
C TYR A 10 -6.31 4.73 -14.38
N PHE A 11 -6.78 3.99 -15.39
CA PHE A 11 -5.91 3.09 -16.18
C PHE A 11 -5.04 3.81 -17.21
N GLY A 12 -5.35 5.04 -17.57
CA GLY A 12 -4.49 5.85 -18.45
C GLY A 12 -3.13 6.20 -17.87
N HIS A 13 -2.91 6.02 -16.56
CA HIS A 13 -1.67 6.34 -15.87
C HIS A 13 -0.90 5.11 -15.32
N VAL A 14 -1.48 3.90 -15.41
CA VAL A 14 -0.87 2.68 -14.84
C VAL A 14 -0.30 1.82 -15.97
N GLN A 15 0.94 2.08 -16.35
CA GLN A 15 1.58 1.43 -17.50
C GLN A 15 2.00 -0.04 -17.30
N ASN A 16 1.95 -0.62 -16.10
CA ASN A 16 2.49 -1.96 -15.83
C ASN A 16 1.70 -2.81 -14.83
N PHE A 17 0.42 -2.53 -14.63
CA PHE A 17 -0.41 -3.29 -13.70
C PHE A 17 -1.44 -4.12 -14.45
N ASP A 18 -1.67 -5.36 -14.02
CA ASP A 18 -2.71 -6.19 -14.62
C ASP A 18 -4.08 -5.54 -14.36
N PHE A 19 -4.71 -5.11 -15.44
CA PHE A 19 -6.03 -4.44 -15.42
C PHE A 19 -7.08 -5.26 -14.65
N VAL A 20 -7.03 -6.57 -14.78
CA VAL A 20 -7.96 -7.50 -14.12
C VAL A 20 -7.77 -7.46 -12.60
N ASP A 21 -6.53 -7.46 -12.14
CA ASP A 21 -6.21 -7.44 -10.70
C ASP A 21 -6.58 -6.12 -10.05
N THR A 22 -6.35 -4.99 -10.70
CA THR A 22 -6.74 -3.67 -10.18
C THR A 22 -8.26 -3.53 -10.09
N ARG A 23 -8.98 -3.99 -11.10
CA ARG A 23 -10.44 -3.96 -11.08
C ARG A 23 -11.01 -4.81 -9.95
N THR A 24 -10.52 -6.03 -9.79
CA THR A 24 -10.90 -6.92 -8.69
C THR A 24 -10.56 -6.30 -7.34
N PHE A 25 -9.37 -5.71 -7.21
CA PHE A 25 -8.96 -5.00 -6.01
C PHE A 25 -9.92 -3.87 -5.64
N LEU A 26 -10.26 -2.99 -6.58
CA LEU A 26 -11.18 -1.86 -6.34
C LEU A 26 -12.60 -2.33 -5.97
N GLN A 27 -13.07 -3.41 -6.57
CA GLN A 27 -14.36 -4.03 -6.19
C GLN A 27 -14.32 -4.53 -4.75
N ARG A 28 -13.26 -5.22 -4.34
CA ARG A 28 -13.06 -5.71 -2.98
C ARG A 28 -12.84 -4.59 -1.97
N ALA A 29 -12.16 -3.52 -2.35
CA ALA A 29 -12.00 -2.34 -1.53
C ALA A 29 -13.34 -1.67 -1.19
N LYS A 30 -14.31 -1.74 -2.09
CA LYS A 30 -15.67 -1.23 -1.85
C LYS A 30 -16.56 -2.20 -1.06
N SER A 31 -16.43 -3.50 -1.29
CA SER A 31 -17.35 -4.51 -0.74
C SER A 31 -16.84 -5.18 0.53
N LEU A 32 -15.53 -5.39 0.66
CA LEU A 32 -14.94 -6.18 1.74
C LEU A 32 -14.11 -5.35 2.73
N LEU A 33 -13.34 -4.37 2.24
CA LEU A 33 -12.48 -3.54 3.10
C LEU A 33 -13.25 -2.82 4.22
N PRO A 34 -14.49 -2.31 4.03
CA PRO A 34 -15.23 -1.64 5.10
C PRO A 34 -15.41 -2.50 6.36
N LYS A 35 -15.45 -3.82 6.22
CA LYS A 35 -15.54 -4.76 7.34
C LYS A 35 -14.31 -4.71 8.27
N TYR A 36 -13.14 -4.38 7.73
CA TYR A 36 -11.87 -4.41 8.45
C TYR A 36 -11.22 -3.03 8.60
N GLN A 37 -11.78 -2.01 7.98
CA GLN A 37 -11.19 -0.67 7.91
C GLN A 37 -10.85 -0.09 9.27
N ASP A 38 -11.75 -0.23 10.24
CA ASP A 38 -11.54 0.30 11.60
C ASP A 38 -10.38 -0.41 12.31
N LEU A 39 -10.19 -1.71 12.07
CA LEU A 39 -9.05 -2.45 12.60
C LEU A 39 -7.73 -1.94 12.02
N PHE A 40 -7.67 -1.68 10.71
CA PHE A 40 -6.49 -1.10 10.08
C PHE A 40 -6.20 0.30 10.64
N LYS A 41 -7.22 1.15 10.78
CA LYS A 41 -7.08 2.50 11.37
C LYS A 41 -6.58 2.45 12.81
N THR A 42 -7.13 1.53 13.62
CA THR A 42 -6.79 1.40 15.03
C THR A 42 -5.33 0.95 15.24
N HIS A 43 -4.84 0.03 14.40
CA HIS A 43 -3.54 -0.59 14.60
C HIS A 43 -2.42 -0.03 13.73
N ALA A 44 -2.71 0.84 12.78
CA ALA A 44 -1.69 1.56 12.01
C ALA A 44 -1.05 2.65 12.87
N SER A 45 0.23 2.49 13.22
CA SER A 45 0.96 3.43 14.08
C SER A 45 2.09 4.15 13.36
N VAL A 46 2.85 3.44 12.54
CA VAL A 46 4.05 3.98 11.87
C VAL A 46 3.85 4.21 10.37
N VAL A 47 2.73 3.79 9.84
CA VAL A 47 2.36 3.94 8.43
C VAL A 47 0.90 4.36 8.30
N ASP A 48 0.53 4.90 7.15
CA ASP A 48 -0.86 5.15 6.79
C ASP A 48 -1.66 3.83 6.86
N TRP A 49 -2.86 3.86 7.44
CA TRP A 49 -3.72 2.67 7.58
C TRP A 49 -4.03 2.00 6.24
N ARG A 50 -4.08 2.78 5.15
CA ARG A 50 -4.32 2.27 3.78
C ARG A 50 -3.12 1.47 3.27
N LEU A 51 -1.91 1.84 3.67
CA LEU A 51 -0.72 1.03 3.38
C LEU A 51 -0.77 -0.30 4.14
N LEU A 52 -1.17 -0.29 5.41
CA LEU A 52 -1.36 -1.53 6.18
C LEU A 52 -2.44 -2.41 5.56
N ALA A 53 -3.55 -1.83 5.10
CA ALA A 53 -4.59 -2.54 4.36
C ALA A 53 -4.09 -3.11 3.03
N ALA A 54 -3.26 -2.36 2.29
CA ALA A 54 -2.63 -2.83 1.05
C ALA A 54 -1.70 -4.02 1.29
N ILE A 55 -0.92 -4.00 2.37
CA ILE A 55 -0.08 -5.15 2.78
C ILE A 55 -0.96 -6.37 3.04
N SER A 56 -2.02 -6.22 3.82
CA SER A 56 -2.95 -7.31 4.13
C SER A 56 -3.61 -7.88 2.87
N TYR A 57 -3.95 -7.03 1.90
CA TYR A 57 -4.48 -7.50 0.63
C TYR A 57 -3.46 -8.29 -0.17
N GLN A 58 -2.22 -7.84 -0.24
CA GLN A 58 -1.14 -8.59 -0.88
C GLN A 58 -0.91 -9.94 -0.21
N GLU A 59 -1.01 -10.00 1.11
CA GLU A 59 -0.80 -11.23 1.89
C GLU A 59 -1.94 -12.24 1.75
N SER A 60 -3.17 -11.79 1.92
CA SER A 60 -4.33 -12.69 2.10
C SER A 60 -5.57 -12.32 1.27
N HIS A 61 -5.55 -11.26 0.49
CA HIS A 61 -6.77 -10.68 -0.12
C HIS A 61 -7.87 -10.35 0.92
N TRP A 62 -7.44 -9.95 2.14
CA TRP A 62 -8.32 -9.71 3.31
C TRP A 62 -9.13 -10.95 3.73
N ASP A 63 -8.57 -12.14 3.56
CA ASP A 63 -9.15 -13.38 4.05
C ASP A 63 -8.57 -13.72 5.44
N PRO A 64 -9.37 -13.67 6.52
CA PRO A 64 -8.88 -13.99 7.86
C PRO A 64 -8.52 -15.47 8.03
N GLU A 65 -9.02 -16.35 7.17
CA GLU A 65 -8.75 -17.78 7.20
C GLU A 65 -7.65 -18.23 6.23
N ALA A 66 -6.98 -17.27 5.57
CA ALA A 66 -5.91 -17.57 4.61
C ALA A 66 -4.83 -18.45 5.23
N ARG A 67 -4.40 -19.45 4.47
CA ARG A 67 -3.38 -20.44 4.88
C ARG A 67 -2.50 -20.76 3.69
N SER A 68 -1.18 -20.81 3.92
CA SER A 68 -0.24 -21.36 2.93
C SER A 68 0.26 -22.74 3.36
N TYR A 69 0.78 -23.48 2.39
CA TYR A 69 1.45 -24.77 2.67
C TYR A 69 2.74 -24.60 3.49
N THR A 70 3.32 -23.39 3.51
CA THR A 70 4.52 -23.06 4.31
C THR A 70 4.20 -22.71 5.77
N GLY A 71 2.91 -22.73 6.16
CA GLY A 71 2.48 -22.55 7.53
C GLY A 71 2.21 -21.09 7.94
N VAL A 72 2.23 -20.11 7.02
CA VAL A 72 1.75 -18.75 7.31
C VAL A 72 0.23 -18.69 7.26
N ARG A 73 -0.38 -17.85 8.10
CA ARG A 73 -1.84 -17.81 8.30
C ARG A 73 -2.38 -16.43 8.58
N GLY A 74 -3.64 -16.22 8.20
CA GLY A 74 -4.48 -15.09 8.58
C GLY A 74 -4.32 -13.86 7.69
N MET A 75 -4.95 -12.78 8.11
CA MET A 75 -5.00 -11.50 7.38
C MET A 75 -3.63 -10.97 6.97
N MET A 76 -2.62 -11.15 7.82
CA MET A 76 -1.25 -10.66 7.60
C MET A 76 -0.25 -11.79 7.31
N MET A 77 -0.73 -13.01 7.11
CA MET A 77 0.06 -14.19 6.77
C MET A 77 1.30 -14.37 7.67
N LEU A 78 1.08 -14.36 8.97
CA LEU A 78 2.15 -14.48 9.95
C LEU A 78 2.62 -15.94 10.08
N THR A 79 3.94 -16.12 10.22
CA THR A 79 4.50 -17.39 10.71
C THR A 79 4.16 -17.57 12.19
N GLU A 80 4.18 -18.80 12.67
CA GLU A 80 3.95 -19.07 14.10
C GLU A 80 4.99 -18.39 15.01
N PRO A 81 6.30 -18.44 14.72
CA PRO A 81 7.30 -17.73 15.53
C PRO A 81 7.09 -16.21 15.54
N THR A 82 6.77 -15.60 14.40
CA THR A 82 6.51 -14.16 14.33
C THR A 82 5.24 -13.78 15.11
N ALA A 83 4.16 -14.54 14.95
CA ALA A 83 2.93 -14.34 15.70
C ALA A 83 3.18 -14.41 17.22
N LYS A 84 3.90 -15.41 17.69
CA LYS A 84 4.27 -15.54 19.09
C LYS A 84 5.11 -14.35 19.58
N ALA A 85 6.11 -13.95 18.82
CA ALA A 85 6.95 -12.80 19.15
C ALA A 85 6.16 -11.48 19.20
N MET A 86 5.11 -11.33 18.38
CA MET A 86 4.25 -10.15 18.33
C MET A 86 3.05 -10.22 19.28
N GLY A 87 2.92 -11.27 20.09
CA GLY A 87 1.85 -11.44 21.07
C GLY A 87 0.51 -11.83 20.45
N VAL A 88 0.53 -12.52 19.31
CA VAL A 88 -0.66 -13.04 18.62
C VAL A 88 -0.94 -14.46 19.11
N ASN A 89 -2.12 -14.68 19.71
CA ASN A 89 -2.56 -15.98 20.17
C ASN A 89 -3.30 -16.76 19.09
N ASN A 90 -4.11 -16.07 18.28
CA ASN A 90 -4.85 -16.66 17.18
C ASN A 90 -4.61 -15.89 15.89
N ARG A 91 -3.81 -16.46 14.99
CA ARG A 91 -3.50 -15.86 13.68
C ARG A 91 -4.70 -15.71 12.74
N LEU A 92 -5.76 -16.49 12.97
CA LEU A 92 -7.00 -16.44 12.19
C LEU A 92 -8.00 -15.39 12.72
N HIS A 93 -7.75 -14.83 13.91
CA HIS A 93 -8.54 -13.72 14.42
C HIS A 93 -8.13 -12.42 13.72
N PRO A 94 -9.03 -11.72 13.02
CA PRO A 94 -8.68 -10.56 12.17
C PRO A 94 -7.90 -9.49 12.93
N GLU A 95 -8.40 -9.06 14.08
CA GLU A 95 -7.76 -8.01 14.87
C GLU A 95 -6.39 -8.41 15.39
N GLU A 96 -6.25 -9.61 15.92
CA GLU A 96 -4.95 -10.10 16.41
C GLU A 96 -3.92 -10.19 15.29
N SER A 97 -4.33 -10.69 14.11
CA SER A 97 -3.46 -10.78 12.95
C SER A 97 -3.01 -9.39 12.46
N ILE A 98 -3.95 -8.46 12.30
CA ILE A 98 -3.65 -7.08 11.86
C ILE A 98 -2.73 -6.38 12.86
N LYS A 99 -3.01 -6.48 14.14
CA LYS A 99 -2.18 -5.91 15.23
C LYS A 99 -0.78 -6.50 15.22
N GLY A 100 -0.66 -7.82 15.09
CA GLY A 100 0.62 -8.52 15.03
C GLY A 100 1.43 -8.15 13.80
N GLY A 101 0.79 -8.09 12.62
CA GLY A 101 1.41 -7.66 11.37
C GLY A 101 1.89 -6.21 11.42
N ALA A 102 1.08 -5.31 12.00
CA ALA A 102 1.46 -3.91 12.20
C ALA A 102 2.69 -3.76 13.11
N ARG A 103 2.74 -4.50 14.22
CA ARG A 103 3.91 -4.54 15.12
C ARG A 103 5.15 -5.09 14.43
N TYR A 104 5.00 -6.13 13.64
CA TYR A 104 6.11 -6.71 12.88
C TYR A 104 6.64 -5.74 11.82
N LEU A 105 5.76 -5.06 11.11
CA LEU A 105 6.16 -3.99 10.19
C LEU A 105 6.91 -2.87 10.91
N GLN A 106 6.42 -2.41 12.04
CA GLN A 106 7.12 -1.41 12.87
C GLN A 106 8.51 -1.90 13.26
N GLN A 107 8.65 -3.12 13.70
CA GLN A 107 9.95 -3.71 14.04
C GLN A 107 10.90 -3.72 12.83
N MET A 108 10.40 -4.03 11.63
CA MET A 108 11.20 -3.98 10.41
C MET A 108 11.59 -2.53 10.04
N MET A 109 10.67 -1.57 10.19
CA MET A 109 10.96 -0.14 9.99
C MET A 109 12.08 0.36 10.90
N GLU A 110 12.05 -0.01 12.18
CA GLU A 110 13.07 0.37 13.17
C GLU A 110 14.45 -0.22 12.86
N LYS A 111 14.49 -1.39 12.22
CA LYS A 111 15.72 -2.06 11.81
C LYS A 111 16.32 -1.55 10.50
N VAL A 112 15.57 -0.82 9.70
CA VAL A 112 16.12 -0.22 8.47
C VAL A 112 17.22 0.76 8.86
N PRO A 113 18.42 0.68 8.22
CA PRO A 113 19.51 1.59 8.54
C PRO A 113 19.15 3.06 8.44
N ALA A 114 19.68 3.87 9.35
CA ALA A 114 19.41 5.31 9.41
C ALA A 114 19.88 6.07 8.17
N SER A 115 20.81 5.51 7.39
CA SER A 115 21.27 6.08 6.12
C SER A 115 20.21 6.03 5.01
N VAL A 116 19.19 5.18 5.13
CA VAL A 116 18.08 5.14 4.18
C VAL A 116 17.17 6.34 4.41
N PRO A 117 16.80 7.12 3.37
CA PRO A 117 15.85 8.22 3.48
C PRO A 117 14.51 7.79 4.08
N ASP A 118 13.92 8.66 4.91
CA ASP A 118 12.70 8.31 5.66
C ASP A 118 11.52 7.93 4.77
N ASP A 119 11.39 8.57 3.63
CA ASP A 119 10.35 8.29 2.63
C ASP A 119 10.55 6.97 1.86
N GLU A 120 11.75 6.41 1.91
CA GLU A 120 12.07 5.12 1.29
C GLU A 120 12.10 3.94 2.28
N LYS A 121 12.24 4.20 3.58
CA LYS A 121 12.38 3.16 4.62
C LYS A 121 11.31 2.08 4.54
N VAL A 122 10.09 2.45 4.24
CA VAL A 122 8.97 1.50 4.17
C VAL A 122 9.17 0.41 3.13
N TRP A 123 9.80 0.72 2.00
CA TRP A 123 10.05 -0.26 0.93
C TRP A 123 11.09 -1.30 1.34
N PHE A 124 12.12 -0.88 2.08
CA PHE A 124 13.09 -1.78 2.69
C PHE A 124 12.45 -2.63 3.80
N ALA A 125 11.61 -2.03 4.63
CA ALA A 125 10.89 -2.74 5.67
C ALA A 125 9.93 -3.78 5.11
N LEU A 126 9.23 -3.49 4.01
CA LEU A 126 8.37 -4.45 3.31
C LEU A 126 9.18 -5.60 2.71
N THR A 127 10.35 -5.33 2.17
CA THR A 127 11.28 -6.37 1.72
C THR A 127 11.67 -7.29 2.88
N ALA A 128 12.05 -6.71 4.03
CA ALA A 128 12.37 -7.47 5.23
C ALA A 128 11.17 -8.23 5.79
N TYR A 129 9.97 -7.67 5.72
CA TYR A 129 8.73 -8.34 6.11
C TYR A 129 8.49 -9.61 5.28
N ASN A 130 8.74 -9.55 3.97
CA ASN A 130 8.48 -10.65 3.03
C ASN A 130 9.57 -11.73 3.05
N ILE A 131 10.85 -11.38 2.89
CA ILE A 131 11.96 -12.35 2.77
C ILE A 131 12.89 -12.39 3.98
N GLY A 132 12.66 -11.56 4.99
CA GLY A 132 13.49 -11.46 6.17
C GLY A 132 14.54 -10.36 6.10
N TYR A 133 14.86 -9.81 7.27
CA TYR A 133 15.82 -8.71 7.44
C TYR A 133 17.22 -9.03 6.89
N GLY A 134 17.71 -10.26 7.15
CA GLY A 134 19.04 -10.68 6.68
C GLY A 134 19.19 -10.63 5.16
N HIS A 135 18.20 -11.11 4.43
CA HIS A 135 18.19 -11.07 2.97
C HIS A 135 18.04 -9.65 2.41
N MET A 136 17.27 -8.80 3.06
CA MET A 136 17.22 -7.37 2.72
C MET A 136 18.59 -6.73 2.86
N MET A 137 19.31 -7.03 3.92
CA MET A 137 20.68 -6.54 4.15
C MET A 137 21.68 -7.13 3.14
N ASP A 138 21.50 -8.38 2.71
CA ASP A 138 22.30 -8.97 1.63
C ASP A 138 22.09 -8.25 0.30
N ALA A 139 20.83 -7.91 -0.04
CA ALA A 139 20.53 -7.12 -1.24
C ALA A 139 21.22 -5.75 -1.20
N ARG A 140 21.23 -5.07 -0.06
CA ARG A 140 21.93 -3.78 0.12
C ARG A 140 23.45 -3.93 -0.05
N ARG A 141 24.05 -4.95 0.55
CA ARG A 141 25.49 -5.22 0.41
C ARG A 141 25.86 -5.47 -1.07
N LEU A 142 25.10 -6.32 -1.74
CA LEU A 142 25.30 -6.60 -3.14
C LEU A 142 25.12 -5.35 -4.03
N THR A 143 24.14 -4.52 -3.72
CA THR A 143 23.94 -3.23 -4.41
C THR A 143 25.19 -2.36 -4.32
N LYS A 144 25.78 -2.25 -3.12
CA LYS A 144 27.04 -1.51 -2.90
C LYS A 144 28.21 -2.13 -3.66
N GLU A 145 28.35 -3.47 -3.65
CA GLU A 145 29.42 -4.17 -4.39
C GLU A 145 29.33 -3.93 -5.89
N LEU A 146 28.13 -3.75 -6.43
CA LEU A 146 27.86 -3.44 -7.83
C LEU A 146 28.03 -1.95 -8.17
N GLY A 147 28.50 -1.13 -7.21
CA GLY A 147 28.74 0.31 -7.41
C GLY A 147 27.48 1.17 -7.44
N LYS A 148 26.37 0.64 -6.93
CA LYS A 148 25.08 1.35 -6.83
C LYS A 148 24.82 1.83 -5.41
N ASN A 149 23.77 2.64 -5.21
CA ASN A 149 23.42 3.20 -3.91
C ASN A 149 22.60 2.19 -3.07
N PRO A 150 23.16 1.64 -1.97
CA PRO A 150 22.44 0.69 -1.11
C PRO A 150 21.31 1.33 -0.32
N ASP A 151 21.22 2.65 -0.26
CA ASP A 151 20.19 3.39 0.48
C ASP A 151 19.07 3.90 -0.44
N ALA A 152 19.18 3.70 -1.76
CA ALA A 152 18.15 4.02 -2.73
C ALA A 152 17.34 2.78 -3.11
N TRP A 153 16.02 2.81 -2.90
CA TRP A 153 15.14 1.71 -3.27
C TRP A 153 15.20 1.40 -4.78
N SER A 154 15.30 2.43 -5.62
CA SER A 154 15.43 2.28 -7.06
C SER A 154 16.60 1.38 -7.48
N ASP A 155 17.71 1.42 -6.75
CA ASP A 155 18.89 0.62 -7.01
C ASP A 155 18.78 -0.79 -6.40
N VAL A 156 18.31 -0.88 -5.14
CA VAL A 156 18.22 -2.15 -4.41
C VAL A 156 17.17 -3.08 -5.03
N LYS A 157 16.05 -2.55 -5.49
CA LYS A 157 15.01 -3.38 -6.16
C LYS A 157 15.50 -4.07 -7.42
N GLU A 158 16.45 -3.48 -8.15
CA GLU A 158 17.05 -4.08 -9.35
C GLU A 158 18.01 -5.22 -9.00
N VAL A 159 18.61 -5.19 -7.83
CA VAL A 159 19.56 -6.18 -7.35
C VAL A 159 18.88 -7.38 -6.66
N LEU A 160 17.73 -7.17 -6.05
CA LEU A 160 16.98 -8.23 -5.32
C LEU A 160 16.88 -9.57 -6.10
N PRO A 161 16.51 -9.60 -7.39
CA PRO A 161 16.41 -10.86 -8.14
C PRO A 161 17.72 -11.63 -8.26
N LEU A 162 18.87 -10.97 -8.12
CA LEU A 162 20.18 -11.61 -8.20
C LEU A 162 20.41 -12.60 -7.04
N LEU A 163 19.73 -12.42 -5.90
CA LEU A 163 19.79 -13.36 -4.78
C LEU A 163 19.22 -14.76 -5.10
N GLN A 164 18.53 -14.92 -6.21
CA GLN A 164 18.08 -16.23 -6.73
C GLN A 164 19.16 -16.95 -7.54
N GLN A 165 20.20 -16.24 -7.99
CA GLN A 165 21.25 -16.78 -8.82
C GLN A 165 22.43 -17.31 -7.99
N ALA A 166 22.87 -18.53 -8.27
CA ALA A 166 23.95 -19.20 -7.53
C ALA A 166 25.25 -18.39 -7.46
N ARG A 167 25.58 -17.66 -8.52
CA ARG A 167 26.75 -16.77 -8.58
C ARG A 167 26.76 -15.75 -7.45
N TRP A 168 25.58 -15.24 -7.04
CA TRP A 168 25.43 -14.16 -6.07
C TRP A 168 25.08 -14.66 -4.69
N HIS A 169 24.09 -15.55 -4.56
CA HIS A 169 23.66 -15.99 -3.22
C HIS A 169 24.70 -16.85 -2.49
N ARG A 170 25.62 -17.52 -3.21
CA ARG A 170 26.74 -18.24 -2.57
C ARG A 170 27.71 -17.31 -1.84
N LYS A 171 27.78 -16.04 -2.21
CA LYS A 171 28.60 -15.00 -1.57
C LYS A 171 27.82 -14.21 -0.54
N ALA A 172 26.49 -14.28 -0.56
CA ALA A 172 25.64 -13.59 0.38
C ALA A 172 25.71 -14.24 1.76
N ARG A 173 25.62 -13.43 2.83
CA ARG A 173 25.72 -13.91 4.20
C ARG A 173 24.60 -14.88 4.56
N TYR A 174 23.39 -14.62 4.06
CA TYR A 174 22.20 -15.42 4.36
C TYR A 174 21.78 -16.35 3.22
N GLY A 175 22.55 -16.35 2.11
CA GLY A 175 22.34 -17.28 1.03
C GLY A 175 21.19 -16.93 0.09
N TYR A 176 20.53 -17.96 -0.40
CA TYR A 176 19.44 -17.86 -1.35
C TYR A 176 18.22 -17.13 -0.79
N ALA A 177 17.64 -16.22 -1.56
CA ALA A 177 16.35 -15.62 -1.30
C ALA A 177 15.56 -15.40 -2.60
N ARG A 178 14.24 -15.45 -2.50
CA ARG A 178 13.30 -15.15 -3.60
C ARG A 178 13.18 -13.64 -3.84
N GLY A 179 14.29 -12.99 -4.16
CA GLY A 179 14.40 -11.54 -4.28
C GLY A 179 13.52 -10.95 -5.37
N GLY A 180 13.30 -11.67 -6.48
CA GLY A 180 12.36 -11.25 -7.52
C GLY A 180 10.91 -11.23 -7.05
N GLU A 181 10.51 -12.20 -6.24
CA GLU A 181 9.17 -12.22 -5.62
C GLU A 181 9.03 -11.07 -4.60
N ALA A 182 10.07 -10.80 -3.80
CA ALA A 182 10.07 -9.68 -2.86
C ALA A 182 9.95 -8.32 -3.57
N ARG A 183 10.65 -8.11 -4.68
CA ARG A 183 10.48 -6.92 -5.53
C ARG A 183 9.05 -6.77 -6.02
N ASN A 184 8.45 -7.84 -6.53
CA ASN A 184 7.07 -7.83 -7.01
C ASN A 184 6.09 -7.59 -5.86
N TYR A 185 6.34 -8.16 -4.69
CA TYR A 185 5.57 -7.90 -3.46
C TYR A 185 5.52 -6.42 -3.12
N VAL A 186 6.66 -5.75 -3.06
CA VAL A 186 6.73 -4.31 -2.77
C VAL A 186 6.03 -3.49 -3.86
N ASN A 187 6.23 -3.82 -5.13
CA ASN A 187 5.55 -3.14 -6.24
C ASN A 187 4.03 -3.28 -6.15
N ASN A 188 3.52 -4.47 -5.85
CA ASN A 188 2.09 -4.72 -5.70
C ASN A 188 1.50 -3.94 -4.51
N VAL A 189 2.16 -3.96 -3.36
CA VAL A 189 1.72 -3.20 -2.17
C VAL A 189 1.65 -1.70 -2.49
N ARG A 190 2.66 -1.15 -3.16
CA ARG A 190 2.64 0.27 -3.58
C ARG A 190 1.45 0.57 -4.48
N GLN A 191 1.14 -0.29 -5.42
CA GLN A 191 0.02 -0.11 -6.35
C GLN A 191 -1.33 -0.19 -5.64
N TYR A 192 -1.53 -1.16 -4.76
CA TYR A 192 -2.73 -1.26 -3.95
C TYR A 192 -2.90 -0.04 -3.05
N TYR A 193 -1.82 0.43 -2.44
CA TYR A 193 -1.83 1.65 -1.64
C TYR A 193 -2.24 2.88 -2.44
N GLN A 194 -1.64 3.10 -3.60
CA GLN A 194 -2.00 4.20 -4.50
C GLN A 194 -3.46 4.11 -4.96
N SER A 195 -3.95 2.91 -5.21
CA SER A 195 -5.36 2.66 -5.57
C SER A 195 -6.32 3.03 -4.43
N LEU A 196 -5.96 2.73 -3.18
CA LEU A 196 -6.76 3.13 -2.01
C LEU A 196 -6.74 4.65 -1.80
N LEU A 197 -5.61 5.32 -1.97
CA LEU A 197 -5.51 6.76 -1.91
C LEU A 197 -6.40 7.44 -2.96
N TRP A 198 -6.38 6.91 -4.18
CA TRP A 198 -7.21 7.40 -5.26
C TRP A 198 -8.71 7.20 -4.96
N LEU A 199 -9.10 6.01 -4.49
CA LEU A 199 -10.49 5.70 -4.14
C LEU A 199 -11.02 6.64 -3.05
N ASP A 200 -10.25 6.87 -1.99
CA ASP A 200 -10.58 7.81 -0.92
C ASP A 200 -10.80 9.23 -1.46
N ASN A 201 -9.92 9.68 -2.32
CA ASN A 201 -10.01 11.02 -2.91
C ASN A 201 -11.28 11.18 -3.77
N GLU A 202 -11.64 10.17 -4.56
CA GLU A 202 -12.87 10.21 -5.37
C GLU A 202 -14.13 10.16 -4.49
N GLN A 203 -14.12 9.40 -3.40
CA GLN A 203 -15.23 9.39 -2.44
C GLN A 203 -15.40 10.74 -1.75
N GLN A 204 -14.33 11.39 -1.32
CA GLN A 204 -14.37 12.72 -0.71
C GLN A 204 -14.87 13.79 -1.70
N LYS A 205 -14.49 13.69 -2.98
CA LYS A 205 -15.01 14.60 -4.01
C LYS A 205 -16.50 14.41 -4.25
N ALA A 206 -16.97 13.16 -4.27
CA ALA A 206 -18.38 12.85 -4.46
C ALA A 206 -19.23 13.41 -3.30
N HIS A 207 -18.79 13.18 -2.05
CA HIS A 207 -19.47 13.67 -0.86
C HIS A 207 -19.56 15.21 -0.82
N ARG A 208 -18.46 15.90 -1.16
CA ARG A 208 -18.47 17.37 -1.26
C ARG A 208 -19.45 17.90 -2.33
N ARG A 209 -19.65 17.18 -3.43
CA ARG A 209 -20.62 17.58 -4.46
C ARG A 209 -22.05 17.42 -3.96
N GLU A 210 -22.34 16.32 -3.26
CA GLU A 210 -23.65 16.05 -2.67
C GLU A 210 -23.99 17.13 -1.62
N GLU A 211 -23.05 17.50 -0.74
CA GLU A 211 -23.23 18.59 0.24
C GLU A 211 -23.53 19.94 -0.41
N LEU A 212 -22.87 20.26 -1.53
CA LEU A 212 -23.09 21.52 -2.25
C LEU A 212 -24.45 21.53 -2.98
N ASP A 213 -24.88 20.40 -3.54
CA ASP A 213 -26.18 20.27 -4.20
C ASP A 213 -27.33 20.30 -3.20
N ASP A 214 -27.16 19.78 -1.98
CA ASP A 214 -28.13 19.83 -0.88
C ASP A 214 -28.26 21.25 -0.30
N ASP A 215 -27.17 22.02 -0.22
CA ASP A 215 -27.19 23.42 0.25
C ASP A 215 -27.89 24.35 -0.75
N ASP A 216 -27.71 24.12 -2.08
CA ASP A 216 -28.41 24.85 -3.14
C ASP A 216 -29.92 24.50 -3.22
N SER A 217 -30.31 23.33 -2.71
CA SER A 217 -31.73 22.91 -2.65
C SER A 217 -32.49 23.45 -1.42
N SER A 218 -31.81 24.06 -0.45
CA SER A 218 -32.37 24.56 0.80
C SER A 218 -32.69 26.07 0.83
N GLU A 219 -32.55 26.82 -0.28
CA GLU A 219 -32.98 28.23 -0.32
C GLU A 219 -34.48 28.36 -0.45
N PRO A 220 -35.11 29.16 0.43
CA PRO A 220 -36.53 29.53 0.28
C PRO A 220 -36.71 30.54 -0.84
N THR A 221 -37.70 30.27 -1.64
CA THR A 221 -38.25 31.15 -2.68
C THR A 221 -38.33 32.62 -2.25
N SER A 222 -37.85 33.47 -3.15
CA SER A 222 -38.09 34.91 -3.31
C SER A 222 -37.17 35.87 -2.55
N ALA A 223 -36.22 36.42 -3.25
CA ALA A 223 -35.99 37.84 -3.54
C ALA A 223 -34.58 38.08 -4.08
N GLU A 224 -34.50 38.66 -5.24
CA GLU A 224 -33.41 39.45 -5.82
C GLU A 224 -32.01 38.78 -5.96
N ARG A 225 -31.76 38.17 -7.08
CA ARG A 225 -30.42 37.85 -7.55
C ARG A 225 -29.69 39.11 -8.05
N PRO A 226 -28.58 39.53 -7.47
CA PRO A 226 -27.61 40.35 -8.17
C PRO A 226 -26.80 39.45 -9.09
N THR A 227 -26.72 39.83 -10.33
CA THR A 227 -26.07 39.15 -11.47
C THR A 227 -24.58 38.98 -11.26
N VAL A 228 -24.17 37.81 -10.80
CA VAL A 228 -22.74 37.39 -10.66
C VAL A 228 -22.07 37.22 -12.04
N ILE A 229 -22.85 37.19 -13.13
CA ILE A 229 -22.32 37.07 -14.52
C ILE A 229 -21.58 38.34 -14.97
N ALA A 230 -21.87 39.53 -14.40
CA ALA A 230 -21.22 40.79 -14.81
C ALA A 230 -19.80 40.97 -14.24
N GLU A 231 -19.45 40.28 -13.16
CA GLU A 231 -18.13 40.43 -12.52
C GLU A 231 -17.07 39.47 -13.10
N VAL A 232 -17.49 38.28 -13.56
CA VAL A 232 -16.61 37.30 -14.23
C VAL A 232 -16.18 37.77 -15.62
N VAL A 233 -17.05 38.50 -16.36
CA VAL A 233 -16.71 39.05 -17.69
C VAL A 233 -15.71 40.22 -17.58
N LYS A 234 -15.67 40.95 -16.46
CA LYS A 234 -14.74 42.07 -16.26
C LYS A 234 -13.30 41.63 -15.97
N GLN A 235 -13.10 40.43 -15.45
CA GLN A 235 -11.74 39.91 -15.18
C GLN A 235 -11.07 39.25 -16.40
N ILE A 236 -11.81 38.91 -17.44
CA ILE A 236 -11.25 38.24 -18.64
C ILE A 236 -10.80 39.28 -19.69
N THR A 237 -11.25 40.56 -19.61
CA THR A 237 -10.96 41.60 -20.60
C THR A 237 -9.76 42.50 -20.22
N LEU A 238 -9.08 42.23 -19.11
CA LEU A 238 -7.93 43.02 -18.63
C LEU A 238 -6.64 42.17 -18.46
N ARG A 239 -6.41 41.24 -19.40
CA ARG A 239 -5.06 40.67 -19.60
C ARG A 239 -4.76 40.55 -21.06
#